data_f423984f39b565ea129fbf910e8e0b0b
#
_entry.id   f423984f39b565ea129fbf910e8e0b0b
#
_cell.length_a   1.000
_cell.length_b   1.000
_cell.length_c   1.000
_cell.angle_alpha   90.00
_cell.angle_beta   90.00
_cell.angle_gamma   90.00
#
_symmetry.space_group_name_H-M   'P 1'
#
loop_
_entity.id
_entity.type
_entity.pdbx_description
1 polymer ?
#
loop_
_entity_poly.entity_id
_entity_poly.type
_entity_poly.pdbx_seq_one_letter_code
_entity_poly.pdbx_strand_id
1 'polypeptide(L)'
;QRRHQAHYIEIMKRIHNGEIGQIRAAQCFWAMGLLWVQERKPGWSDMEWQIRNWLYFTWLSGDQPCEQHVHNLDVINWALGAHPVQCMGIGGREVRTGPEHGNVFDHFAVEYEYPNGVRVMSMCRQMAGCTERVSEYVVGTEGSAYTDQSIGFIEGQNPFKYDGPAPNPYV
;
A
#
# COMPACT_ATOMS: atom_id res chain seq x y z
N GLN A 1 6.94 -0.52 -9.09
CA GLN A 1 7.98 0.09 -8.25
C GLN A 1 8.59 -0.95 -7.32
N ARG A 2 7.85 -1.56 -6.40
CA ARG A 2 8.35 -2.54 -5.40
C ARG A 2 9.02 -3.74 -6.05
N ARG A 3 8.54 -4.20 -7.19
CA ARG A 3 9.11 -5.31 -7.97
C ARG A 3 10.53 -5.07 -8.51
N HIS A 4 11.06 -3.85 -8.36
CA HIS A 4 12.41 -3.46 -8.74
C HIS A 4 13.33 -3.18 -7.53
N GLN A 5 12.83 -3.30 -6.30
CA GLN A 5 13.60 -3.13 -5.08
C GLN A 5 14.22 -4.46 -4.64
N ALA A 6 15.51 -4.49 -4.43
CA ALA A 6 16.29 -5.73 -4.21
C ALA A 6 15.79 -6.53 -2.99
N HIS A 7 15.49 -5.86 -1.86
CA HIS A 7 14.97 -6.54 -0.68
C HIS A 7 13.57 -7.15 -0.91
N TYR A 8 12.68 -6.47 -1.66
CA TYR A 8 11.39 -7.06 -2.04
C TYR A 8 11.57 -8.29 -2.92
N ILE A 9 12.44 -8.23 -3.93
CA ILE A 9 12.73 -9.36 -4.83
C ILE A 9 13.22 -10.55 -4.03
N GLU A 10 14.17 -10.34 -3.11
CA GLU A 10 14.74 -11.44 -2.32
C GLU A 10 13.70 -12.04 -1.34
N ILE A 11 12.92 -11.22 -0.65
CA ILE A 11 11.85 -11.71 0.23
C ILE A 11 10.81 -12.49 -0.56
N MET A 12 10.36 -12.00 -1.70
CA MET A 12 9.37 -12.69 -2.53
C MET A 12 9.89 -14.03 -3.06
N LYS A 13 11.17 -14.09 -3.48
CA LYS A 13 11.81 -15.33 -3.88
C LYS A 13 11.77 -16.38 -2.75
N ARG A 14 12.06 -15.98 -1.53
CA ARG A 14 12.01 -16.86 -0.34
C ARG A 14 10.59 -17.31 -0.01
N ILE A 15 9.62 -16.41 -0.07
CA ILE A 15 8.20 -16.76 0.09
C ILE A 15 7.80 -17.82 -0.95
N HIS A 16 8.12 -17.61 -2.21
CA HIS A 16 7.79 -18.54 -3.30
C HIS A 16 8.56 -19.86 -3.22
N ASN A 17 9.73 -19.88 -2.59
CA ASN A 17 10.48 -21.10 -2.27
C ASN A 17 9.90 -21.86 -1.05
N GLY A 18 8.86 -21.34 -0.39
CA GLY A 18 8.19 -21.99 0.72
C GLY A 18 8.83 -21.75 2.09
N GLU A 19 9.74 -20.79 2.24
CA GLU A 19 10.47 -20.57 3.51
C GLU A 19 9.60 -20.13 4.69
N ILE A 20 8.37 -19.64 4.42
CA ILE A 20 7.38 -19.32 5.46
C ILE A 20 6.23 -20.35 5.50
N GLY A 21 6.32 -21.43 4.71
CA GLY A 21 5.25 -22.40 4.56
C GLY A 21 4.05 -21.86 3.77
N GLN A 22 2.87 -22.42 3.98
CA GLN A 22 1.64 -21.97 3.32
C GLN A 22 1.15 -20.65 3.90
N ILE A 23 0.92 -19.65 3.05
CA ILE A 23 0.38 -18.35 3.47
C ILE A 23 -1.04 -18.55 4.02
N ARG A 24 -1.32 -17.95 5.19
CA ARG A 24 -2.59 -18.02 5.92
C ARG A 24 -3.31 -16.68 6.02
N ALA A 25 -2.57 -15.61 6.16
CA ALA A 25 -3.10 -14.26 6.22
C ALA A 25 -2.05 -13.25 5.74
N ALA A 26 -2.50 -12.05 5.38
CA ALA A 26 -1.60 -10.94 5.17
C ALA A 26 -2.24 -9.61 5.57
N GLN A 27 -1.40 -8.60 5.73
CA GLN A 27 -1.80 -7.22 5.98
C GLN A 27 -0.95 -6.30 5.13
N CYS A 28 -1.56 -5.21 4.67
CA CYS A 28 -0.81 -4.16 4.00
C CYS A 28 -1.33 -2.77 4.38
N PHE A 29 -0.41 -1.83 4.47
CA PHE A 29 -0.68 -0.51 4.99
C PHE A 29 -0.06 0.58 4.13
N TRP A 30 -0.85 1.63 3.86
CA TRP A 30 -0.36 2.92 3.41
C TRP A 30 -0.94 4.01 4.30
N ALA A 31 -0.42 4.13 5.51
CA ALA A 31 -0.83 5.15 6.47
C ALA A 31 0.24 6.23 6.56
N MET A 32 -0.09 7.42 6.14
CA MET A 32 0.83 8.56 6.16
C MET A 32 0.11 9.88 6.46
N GLY A 33 0.89 10.93 6.63
CA GLY A 33 0.40 12.29 6.84
C GLY A 33 -0.18 12.95 5.60
N LEU A 34 -0.26 14.26 5.63
CA LEU A 34 -0.78 15.05 4.52
C LEU A 34 0.24 15.11 3.38
N LEU A 35 -0.28 15.20 2.16
CA LEU A 35 0.50 15.48 0.96
C LEU A 35 0.35 16.95 0.56
N TRP A 36 1.05 17.32 -0.51
CA TRP A 36 1.01 18.66 -1.06
C TRP A 36 -0.40 19.08 -1.49
N VAL A 37 -0.70 20.34 -1.36
CA VAL A 37 -1.91 21.01 -1.89
C VAL A 37 -1.47 22.22 -2.68
N GLN A 38 -2.04 22.43 -3.87
CA GLN A 38 -1.84 23.63 -4.66
C GLN A 38 -2.98 24.61 -4.37
N GLU A 39 -2.67 25.73 -3.75
CA GLU A 39 -3.64 26.79 -3.55
C GLU A 39 -4.10 27.36 -4.90
N ARG A 40 -5.42 27.57 -5.02
CA ARG A 40 -5.99 28.13 -6.24
C ARG A 40 -5.52 29.56 -6.44
N LYS A 41 -4.94 29.86 -7.60
CA LYS A 41 -4.50 31.20 -7.95
C LYS A 41 -5.57 31.95 -8.75
N PRO A 42 -5.62 33.29 -8.66
CA PRO A 42 -6.47 34.11 -9.52
C PRO A 42 -6.24 33.80 -11.00
N GLY A 43 -7.31 33.67 -11.75
CA GLY A 43 -7.25 33.36 -13.19
C GLY A 43 -7.22 31.87 -13.54
N TRP A 44 -7.02 30.96 -12.59
CA TRP A 44 -7.15 29.53 -12.87
C TRP A 44 -8.62 29.14 -13.05
N SER A 45 -8.91 28.42 -14.13
CA SER A 45 -10.18 27.75 -14.31
C SER A 45 -10.34 26.61 -13.31
N ASP A 46 -11.56 26.09 -13.12
CA ASP A 46 -11.80 24.92 -12.28
C ASP A 46 -11.03 23.70 -12.79
N MET A 47 -10.99 23.51 -14.09
CA MET A 47 -10.24 22.42 -14.72
C MET A 47 -8.74 22.54 -14.45
N GLU A 48 -8.15 23.71 -14.63
CA GLU A 48 -6.73 23.92 -14.37
C GLU A 48 -6.39 23.65 -12.91
N TRP A 49 -7.22 24.15 -11.98
CA TRP A 49 -7.00 23.92 -10.56
C TRP A 49 -7.10 22.43 -10.20
N GLN A 50 -8.09 21.71 -10.72
CA GLN A 50 -8.22 20.28 -10.49
C GLN A 50 -7.02 19.50 -11.04
N ILE A 51 -6.56 19.80 -12.25
CA ILE A 51 -5.37 19.16 -12.83
C ILE A 51 -4.12 19.42 -11.97
N ARG A 52 -3.94 20.64 -11.45
CA ARG A 52 -2.81 20.98 -10.56
C ARG A 52 -2.91 20.31 -9.19
N ASN A 53 -4.12 19.97 -8.73
CA ASN A 53 -4.41 19.20 -7.52
C ASN A 53 -4.90 17.77 -7.83
N TRP A 54 -4.45 17.19 -8.90
CA TRP A 54 -4.94 15.93 -9.46
C TRP A 54 -5.12 14.82 -8.42
N LEU A 55 -4.25 14.76 -7.42
CA LEU A 55 -4.27 13.79 -6.34
C LEU A 55 -5.62 13.74 -5.59
N TYR A 56 -6.28 14.89 -5.47
CA TYR A 56 -7.50 15.07 -4.66
C TYR A 56 -8.81 14.92 -5.44
N PHE A 57 -8.72 14.64 -6.72
CA PHE A 57 -9.89 14.45 -7.59
C PHE A 57 -9.94 13.04 -8.12
N THR A 58 -11.00 12.29 -7.72
CA THR A 58 -11.13 10.86 -8.05
C THR A 58 -11.07 10.56 -9.53
N TRP A 59 -11.59 11.43 -10.39
CA TRP A 59 -11.54 11.26 -11.84
C TRP A 59 -10.12 11.34 -12.43
N LEU A 60 -9.16 11.89 -11.69
CA LEU A 60 -7.75 11.98 -12.07
C LEU A 60 -6.89 10.93 -11.36
N SER A 61 -7.07 10.76 -10.05
CA SER A 61 -6.22 9.91 -9.22
C SER A 61 -6.74 8.49 -9.03
N GLY A 62 -8.05 8.27 -9.15
CA GLY A 62 -8.69 7.02 -8.76
C GLY A 62 -8.75 6.81 -7.24
N ASP A 63 -8.48 7.84 -6.44
CA ASP A 63 -8.38 7.83 -4.98
C ASP A 63 -7.18 7.03 -4.44
N GLN A 64 -6.97 7.02 -3.13
CA GLN A 64 -5.80 6.41 -2.46
C GLN A 64 -5.57 4.94 -2.81
N PRO A 65 -6.59 4.07 -2.91
CA PRO A 65 -6.37 2.67 -3.28
C PRO A 65 -5.71 2.50 -4.64
N CYS A 66 -5.99 3.39 -5.59
CA CYS A 66 -5.45 3.35 -6.94
C CYS A 66 -4.11 4.09 -7.07
N GLU A 67 -4.00 5.25 -6.43
CA GLU A 67 -2.86 6.15 -6.65
C GLU A 67 -1.62 5.76 -5.82
N GLN A 68 -1.81 5.44 -4.54
CA GLN A 68 -0.70 5.12 -3.62
C GLN A 68 -0.73 3.68 -3.12
N HIS A 69 -1.83 3.25 -2.55
CA HIS A 69 -1.92 1.96 -1.89
C HIS A 69 -1.83 0.76 -2.85
N VAL A 70 -2.01 0.99 -4.14
CA VAL A 70 -1.78 0.00 -5.19
C VAL A 70 -0.40 -0.67 -5.09
N HIS A 71 0.62 0.05 -4.61
CA HIS A 71 1.95 -0.51 -4.39
C HIS A 71 1.96 -1.67 -3.40
N ASN A 72 1.25 -1.51 -2.26
CA ASN A 72 1.14 -2.55 -1.25
C ASN A 72 0.24 -3.71 -1.70
N LEU A 73 -0.87 -3.39 -2.39
CA LEU A 73 -1.75 -4.42 -2.98
C LEU A 73 -1.02 -5.27 -4.02
N ASP A 74 -0.16 -4.65 -4.85
CA ASP A 74 0.67 -5.38 -5.81
C ASP A 74 1.66 -6.32 -5.12
N VAL A 75 2.25 -5.91 -3.99
CA VAL A 75 3.14 -6.77 -3.18
C VAL A 75 2.40 -7.99 -2.65
N ILE A 76 1.18 -7.81 -2.15
CA ILE A 76 0.36 -8.93 -1.66
C ILE A 76 -0.04 -9.86 -2.81
N ASN A 77 -0.48 -9.32 -3.95
CA ASN A 77 -0.76 -10.11 -5.15
C ASN A 77 0.48 -10.92 -5.60
N TRP A 78 1.65 -10.31 -5.51
CA TRP A 78 2.92 -10.96 -5.85
C TRP A 78 3.25 -12.10 -4.88
N ALA A 79 3.13 -11.86 -3.55
CA ALA A 79 3.39 -12.89 -2.54
C ALA A 79 2.45 -14.09 -2.68
N LEU A 80 1.15 -13.86 -2.95
CA LEU A 80 0.14 -14.88 -3.10
C LEU A 80 0.10 -15.54 -4.50
N GLY A 81 0.74 -14.91 -5.51
CA GLY A 81 0.66 -15.38 -6.90
C GLY A 81 -0.76 -15.36 -7.47
N ALA A 82 -1.66 -14.54 -6.92
CA ALA A 82 -3.09 -14.50 -7.23
C ALA A 82 -3.66 -13.09 -7.09
N HIS A 83 -4.91 -12.93 -7.53
CA HIS A 83 -5.72 -11.73 -7.30
C HIS A 83 -6.92 -12.07 -6.41
N PRO A 84 -7.45 -11.11 -5.64
CA PRO A 84 -8.62 -11.36 -4.80
C PRO A 84 -9.87 -11.65 -5.66
N VAL A 85 -10.76 -12.48 -5.12
CA VAL A 85 -12.04 -12.85 -5.76
C VAL A 85 -13.21 -12.04 -5.25
N GLN A 86 -13.09 -11.50 -4.05
CA GLN A 86 -14.07 -10.58 -3.46
C GLN A 86 -13.42 -9.68 -2.42
N CYS A 87 -14.10 -8.61 -2.07
CA CYS A 87 -13.69 -7.73 -0.99
C CYS A 87 -14.90 -7.13 -0.27
N MET A 88 -14.69 -6.75 0.97
CA MET A 88 -15.60 -5.93 1.76
C MET A 88 -14.79 -4.79 2.39
N GLY A 89 -15.28 -3.57 2.30
CA GLY A 89 -14.53 -2.44 2.83
C GLY A 89 -15.42 -1.33 3.35
N ILE A 90 -14.79 -0.50 4.15
CA ILE A 90 -15.31 0.79 4.62
C ILE A 90 -14.31 1.87 4.30
N GLY A 91 -14.79 3.09 4.17
CA GLY A 91 -13.94 4.26 3.96
C GLY A 91 -14.75 5.53 4.11
N GLY A 92 -14.07 6.64 4.16
CA GLY A 92 -14.76 7.90 4.33
C GLY A 92 -13.85 9.11 4.24
N ARG A 93 -14.46 10.25 4.43
CA ARG A 93 -13.84 11.56 4.42
C ARG A 93 -14.19 12.26 5.73
N GLU A 94 -13.22 12.32 6.64
CA GLU A 94 -13.39 12.84 8.00
C GLU A 94 -12.64 14.16 8.20
N VAL A 95 -11.40 14.24 7.75
CA VAL A 95 -10.51 15.38 8.00
C VAL A 95 -10.20 16.21 6.74
N ARG A 96 -10.28 15.61 5.57
CA ARG A 96 -10.03 16.29 4.28
C ARG A 96 -11.32 16.86 3.68
N THR A 97 -12.01 17.69 4.44
CA THR A 97 -13.34 18.21 4.09
C THR A 97 -13.31 19.51 3.30
N GLY A 98 -12.19 20.22 3.27
CA GLY A 98 -12.04 21.47 2.53
C GLY A 98 -12.07 21.28 1.00
N PRO A 99 -12.43 22.33 0.23
CA PRO A 99 -12.53 22.26 -1.23
C PRO A 99 -11.19 21.92 -1.90
N GLU A 100 -10.06 22.26 -1.27
CA GLU A 100 -8.70 21.97 -1.74
C GLU A 100 -8.40 20.46 -1.79
N HIS A 101 -9.14 19.66 -1.03
CA HIS A 101 -9.03 18.21 -1.00
C HIS A 101 -10.02 17.49 -1.95
N GLY A 102 -10.66 18.25 -2.85
CA GLY A 102 -11.53 17.69 -3.89
C GLY A 102 -12.62 16.76 -3.35
N ASN A 103 -12.65 15.53 -3.86
CA ASN A 103 -13.67 14.54 -3.52
C ASN A 103 -13.09 13.15 -3.12
N VAL A 104 -11.79 13.05 -2.87
CA VAL A 104 -11.18 11.80 -2.40
C VAL A 104 -11.51 11.54 -0.93
N PHE A 105 -11.50 10.28 -0.54
CA PHE A 105 -11.57 9.90 0.86
C PHE A 105 -10.20 10.05 1.54
N ASP A 106 -10.18 10.13 2.86
CA ASP A 106 -8.95 10.21 3.64
C ASP A 106 -8.57 8.91 4.34
N HIS A 107 -9.46 7.91 4.33
CA HIS A 107 -9.18 6.59 4.87
C HIS A 107 -10.00 5.48 4.20
N PHE A 108 -9.41 4.28 4.14
CA PHE A 108 -10.04 3.04 3.73
C PHE A 108 -9.56 1.88 4.59
N ALA A 109 -10.45 0.94 4.89
CA ALA A 109 -10.15 -0.36 5.45
C ALA A 109 -10.90 -1.40 4.63
N VAL A 110 -10.16 -2.35 4.02
CA VAL A 110 -10.71 -3.34 3.11
C VAL A 110 -10.17 -4.71 3.46
N GLU A 111 -11.06 -5.69 3.61
CA GLU A 111 -10.70 -7.10 3.63
C GLU A 111 -10.84 -7.67 2.22
N TYR A 112 -9.78 -8.27 1.72
CA TYR A 112 -9.78 -9.02 0.46
C TYR A 112 -9.76 -10.52 0.72
N GLU A 113 -10.55 -11.28 -0.04
CA GLU A 113 -10.50 -12.73 -0.06
C GLU A 113 -9.87 -13.23 -1.35
N TYR A 114 -8.90 -14.13 -1.23
CA TYR A 114 -8.19 -14.75 -2.34
C TYR A 114 -8.75 -16.16 -2.63
N PRO A 115 -8.51 -16.73 -3.84
CA PRO A 115 -9.10 -18.01 -4.27
C PRO A 115 -8.85 -19.20 -3.32
N ASN A 116 -7.74 -19.16 -2.56
CA ASN A 116 -7.34 -20.18 -1.57
C ASN A 116 -7.92 -19.93 -0.16
N GLY A 117 -8.84 -18.98 0.00
CA GLY A 117 -9.45 -18.60 1.27
C GLY A 117 -8.58 -17.71 2.17
N VAL A 118 -7.41 -17.30 1.71
CA VAL A 118 -6.56 -16.36 2.45
C VAL A 118 -7.25 -15.00 2.54
N ARG A 119 -7.32 -14.46 3.76
CA ARG A 119 -7.84 -13.12 4.04
C ARG A 119 -6.69 -12.11 4.18
N VAL A 120 -6.86 -10.96 3.55
CA VAL A 120 -5.89 -9.88 3.57
C VAL A 120 -6.56 -8.59 4.08
N MET A 121 -6.07 -8.07 5.18
CA MET A 121 -6.47 -6.76 5.69
C MET A 121 -5.62 -5.67 5.05
N SER A 122 -6.28 -4.75 4.41
CA SER A 122 -5.69 -3.62 3.68
C SER A 122 -6.20 -2.31 4.26
N MET A 123 -5.29 -1.44 4.66
CA MET A 123 -5.64 -0.13 5.22
C MET A 123 -4.82 0.97 4.59
N CYS A 124 -5.47 2.05 4.16
CA CYS A 124 -4.78 3.27 3.77
C CYS A 124 -5.43 4.50 4.42
N ARG A 125 -4.59 5.50 4.71
CA ARG A 125 -5.01 6.70 5.39
C ARG A 125 -4.04 7.83 5.09
N GLN A 126 -4.57 9.04 4.92
CA GLN A 126 -3.79 10.27 4.81
C GLN A 126 -4.34 11.30 5.80
N MET A 127 -3.89 11.22 7.06
CA MET A 127 -4.28 12.10 8.16
C MET A 127 -3.06 12.55 8.93
N ALA A 128 -2.94 13.85 9.21
CA ALA A 128 -1.87 14.38 10.03
C ALA A 128 -2.01 13.95 11.51
N GLY A 129 -0.88 13.89 12.21
CA GLY A 129 -0.84 13.59 13.65
C GLY A 129 -1.15 12.13 14.02
N CYS A 130 -1.17 11.23 13.05
CA CYS A 130 -1.37 9.80 13.26
C CYS A 130 -0.07 9.03 12.99
N THR A 131 0.06 7.84 13.59
CA THR A 131 1.20 6.94 13.33
C THR A 131 1.32 6.60 11.85
N GLU A 132 2.49 6.81 11.26
CA GLU A 132 2.77 6.46 9.88
C GLU A 132 3.23 5.01 9.76
N ARG A 133 2.75 4.34 8.72
CA ARG A 133 3.15 2.97 8.37
C ARG A 133 2.91 2.72 6.88
N VAL A 134 3.97 2.40 6.14
CA VAL A 134 3.89 1.92 4.75
C VAL A 134 4.63 0.61 4.68
N SER A 135 3.89 -0.50 4.77
CA SER A 135 4.48 -1.83 4.91
C SER A 135 3.52 -2.95 4.53
N GLU A 136 4.07 -4.14 4.33
CA GLU A 136 3.35 -5.39 4.17
C GLU A 136 3.82 -6.42 5.22
N TYR A 137 2.90 -7.28 5.64
CA TYR A 137 3.16 -8.39 6.54
C TYR A 137 2.43 -9.63 6.05
N VAL A 138 3.15 -10.69 5.81
CA VAL A 138 2.64 -11.96 5.29
C VAL A 138 2.90 -13.05 6.32
N VAL A 139 1.86 -13.79 6.71
CA VAL A 139 1.93 -14.86 7.72
C VAL A 139 1.72 -16.20 7.05
N GLY A 140 2.68 -17.09 7.22
CA GLY A 140 2.62 -18.47 6.78
C GLY A 140 2.56 -19.46 7.95
N THR A 141 2.54 -20.76 7.63
CA THR A 141 2.50 -21.84 8.63
C THR A 141 3.82 -22.06 9.35
N GLU A 142 4.95 -21.62 8.79
CA GLU A 142 6.31 -21.86 9.29
C GLU A 142 7.07 -20.58 9.61
N GLY A 143 6.49 -19.43 9.29
CA GLY A 143 7.08 -18.14 9.56
C GLY A 143 6.25 -16.99 9.04
N SER A 144 6.82 -15.80 9.11
CA SER A 144 6.23 -14.57 8.59
C SER A 144 7.26 -13.75 7.85
N ALA A 145 6.80 -12.91 6.92
CA ALA A 145 7.64 -11.98 6.18
C ALA A 145 7.14 -10.55 6.38
N TYR A 146 8.07 -9.64 6.59
CA TYR A 146 7.83 -8.20 6.67
C TYR A 146 8.61 -7.48 5.57
N THR A 147 7.96 -6.50 4.94
CA THR A 147 8.59 -5.58 3.99
C THR A 147 8.09 -4.16 4.22
N ASP A 148 8.98 -3.20 4.05
CA ASP A 148 8.65 -1.77 3.92
C ASP A 148 9.59 -1.10 2.91
N GLN A 149 9.60 0.22 2.84
CA GLN A 149 10.42 0.95 1.86
C GLN A 149 11.93 0.73 2.02
N SER A 150 12.40 0.29 3.18
CA SER A 150 13.81 0.27 3.58
C SER A 150 14.34 -1.12 3.93
N ILE A 151 13.49 -1.98 4.49
CA ILE A 151 13.90 -3.27 5.02
C ILE A 151 12.99 -4.41 4.55
N GLY A 152 13.55 -5.63 4.57
CA GLY A 152 12.79 -6.85 4.40
C GLY A 152 13.41 -7.96 5.25
N PHE A 153 12.56 -8.71 5.96
CA PHE A 153 13.01 -9.84 6.77
C PHE A 153 11.96 -10.95 6.85
N ILE A 154 12.41 -12.15 7.20
CA ILE A 154 11.61 -13.33 7.52
C ILE A 154 11.91 -13.74 8.95
N GLU A 155 10.87 -14.07 9.70
CA GLU A 155 10.92 -14.65 11.04
C GLU A 155 10.25 -16.04 11.03
N GLY A 156 10.69 -16.95 11.90
CA GLY A 156 10.15 -18.29 12.04
C GLY A 156 11.21 -19.37 11.86
N GLN A 157 10.88 -20.46 11.17
CA GLN A 157 11.79 -21.60 11.03
C GLN A 157 13.03 -21.29 10.18
N ASN A 158 12.90 -20.41 9.18
CA ASN A 158 13.96 -20.02 8.26
C ASN A 158 14.21 -18.50 8.34
N PRO A 159 14.77 -17.98 9.43
CA PRO A 159 14.92 -16.56 9.64
C PRO A 159 15.91 -15.96 8.62
N PHE A 160 15.56 -14.82 8.07
CA PHE A 160 16.38 -14.09 7.12
C PHE A 160 16.17 -12.59 7.26
N LYS A 161 17.23 -11.82 7.10
CA LYS A 161 17.17 -10.37 6.99
C LYS A 161 17.99 -9.93 5.79
N TYR A 162 17.40 -9.12 4.95
CA TYR A 162 18.10 -8.52 3.82
C TYR A 162 19.11 -7.48 4.32
N ASP A 163 20.38 -7.63 3.95
CA ASP A 163 21.48 -6.73 4.31
C ASP A 163 22.25 -6.19 3.08
N GLY A 164 21.73 -6.48 1.89
CA GLY A 164 22.32 -6.04 0.63
C GLY A 164 22.01 -4.55 0.32
N PRO A 165 22.54 -4.04 -0.79
CA PRO A 165 22.30 -2.67 -1.21
C PRO A 165 20.82 -2.46 -1.54
N ALA A 166 20.27 -1.32 -1.09
CA ALA A 166 18.91 -0.89 -1.36
C ALA A 166 18.95 0.45 -2.14
N PRO A 167 19.30 0.43 -3.43
CA PRO A 167 19.35 1.65 -4.23
C PRO A 167 17.97 2.31 -4.29
N ASN A 168 17.98 3.64 -4.35
CA ASN A 168 16.75 4.39 -4.54
C ASN A 168 16.08 3.99 -5.87
N PRO A 169 14.83 3.50 -5.86
CA PRO A 169 14.17 3.04 -7.08
C PRO A 169 13.74 4.18 -8.03
N TYR A 170 13.95 5.42 -7.63
CA TYR A 170 13.63 6.63 -8.41
C TYR A 170 14.85 7.28 -9.07
N VAL A 171 16.02 6.67 -8.98
CA VAL A 171 17.27 7.19 -9.57
C VAL A 171 17.84 6.19 -10.56
#